data_e96f1dce87d1eb594be867c2e86fbdf2
#
_entry.id   e96f1dce87d1eb594be867c2e86fbdf2
#
_cell.length_a   1.000
_cell.length_b   1.000
_cell.length_c   1.000
_cell.angle_alpha   90.00
_cell.angle_beta   90.00
_cell.angle_gamma   90.00
#
_symmetry.space_group_name_H-M   'P 1'
#
loop_
_entity.id
_entity.type
_entity.pdbx_description
1 polymer ?
#
loop_
_entity_poly.entity_id
_entity_poly.type
_entity_poly.pdbx_seq_one_letter_code
_entity_poly.pdbx_strand_id
1 'polypeptide(L)'
;MKILIVEDEPSLRELMQKTLAKERYVVETADTFYEASLKIADYSYDCILLDIMLPDGNGLKLLEMLKEQQKRESIIIISARDSIEDKVLGLEQGADDYLPKPFHLAELNARIKSVLRRQRGDGSRSLQLGNLRIEPDSFRVFVGDKELELLKKEYDILFYFANRPNHIIDKAVLAEAVWGDHADDADNFHFVYAQMKNLRRKLA
;
A
#
# COMPACT_ATOMS: atom_id res chain seq x y z
N MET A 1 -1.28 2.15 5.33
CA MET A 1 -0.63 1.73 4.05
C MET A 1 -1.70 1.11 3.17
N LYS A 2 -1.78 1.56 1.92
CA LYS A 2 -2.81 1.16 0.96
C LYS A 2 -2.22 0.24 -0.11
N ILE A 3 -2.87 -0.90 -0.34
CA ILE A 3 -2.45 -1.92 -1.29
C ILE A 3 -3.54 -2.14 -2.32
N LEU A 4 -3.18 -2.17 -3.61
CA LEU A 4 -4.04 -2.64 -4.68
C LEU A 4 -3.67 -4.09 -5.01
N ILE A 5 -4.66 -4.97 -5.09
CA ILE A 5 -4.53 -6.34 -5.59
C ILE A 5 -5.17 -6.40 -6.98
N VAL A 6 -4.39 -6.70 -8.00
CA VAL A 6 -4.85 -6.94 -9.36
C VAL A 6 -4.75 -8.43 -9.64
N GLU A 7 -5.89 -9.13 -9.57
CA GLU A 7 -5.98 -10.59 -9.63
C GLU A 7 -7.36 -11.00 -10.14
N ASP A 8 -7.44 -11.77 -11.19
CA ASP A 8 -8.72 -12.19 -11.78
C ASP A 8 -9.36 -13.40 -11.07
N GLU A 9 -8.55 -14.27 -10.44
CA GLU A 9 -9.07 -15.42 -9.72
C GLU A 9 -9.76 -14.99 -8.40
N PRO A 10 -11.09 -15.14 -8.27
CA PRO A 10 -11.82 -14.59 -7.12
C PRO A 10 -11.37 -15.19 -5.78
N SER A 11 -11.09 -16.49 -5.75
CA SER A 11 -10.71 -17.21 -4.54
C SER A 11 -9.37 -16.70 -3.98
N LEU A 12 -8.38 -16.54 -4.85
CA LEU A 12 -7.06 -16.04 -4.48
C LEU A 12 -7.13 -14.55 -4.08
N ARG A 13 -7.85 -13.74 -4.87
CA ARG A 13 -8.06 -12.31 -4.60
C ARG A 13 -8.67 -12.09 -3.22
N GLU A 14 -9.77 -12.81 -2.91
CA GLU A 14 -10.45 -12.70 -1.62
C GLU A 14 -9.58 -13.17 -0.45
N LEU A 15 -8.82 -14.24 -0.66
CA LEU A 15 -7.90 -14.77 0.35
C LEU A 15 -6.77 -13.80 0.66
N MET A 16 -6.14 -13.19 -0.36
CA MET A 16 -5.14 -12.15 -0.20
C MET A 16 -5.73 -10.92 0.51
N GLN A 17 -6.90 -10.43 0.06
CA GLN A 17 -7.58 -9.28 0.65
C GLN A 17 -7.85 -9.50 2.15
N LYS A 18 -8.46 -10.62 2.53
CA LYS A 18 -8.74 -10.95 3.93
C LYS A 18 -7.46 -11.04 4.77
N THR A 19 -6.40 -11.62 4.21
CA THR A 19 -5.14 -11.80 4.92
C THR A 19 -4.44 -10.46 5.14
N LEU A 20 -4.33 -9.63 4.11
CA LEU A 20 -3.66 -8.34 4.20
C LEU A 20 -4.47 -7.33 5.04
N ALA A 21 -5.79 -7.40 5.02
CA ALA A 21 -6.64 -6.60 5.91
C ALA A 21 -6.40 -6.92 7.39
N LYS A 22 -6.14 -8.21 7.76
CA LYS A 22 -5.74 -8.60 9.12
C LYS A 22 -4.37 -8.02 9.50
N GLU A 23 -3.47 -7.86 8.53
CA GLU A 23 -2.17 -7.20 8.71
C GLU A 23 -2.27 -5.66 8.71
N ARG A 24 -3.47 -5.12 8.91
CA ARG A 24 -3.80 -3.68 9.01
C ARG A 24 -3.61 -2.86 7.73
N TYR A 25 -3.41 -3.47 6.57
CA TYR A 25 -3.41 -2.74 5.31
C TYR A 25 -4.83 -2.27 4.94
N VAL A 26 -4.93 -1.15 4.22
CA VAL A 26 -6.11 -0.77 3.44
C VAL A 26 -5.97 -1.49 2.11
N VAL A 27 -6.91 -2.34 1.76
CA VAL A 27 -6.78 -3.20 0.59
C VAL A 27 -7.92 -2.93 -0.37
N GLU A 28 -7.57 -2.56 -1.59
CA GLU A 28 -8.46 -2.49 -2.73
C GLU A 28 -8.15 -3.59 -3.72
N THR A 29 -9.10 -3.93 -4.55
CA THR A 29 -8.97 -5.01 -5.53
C THR A 29 -9.41 -4.55 -6.90
N ALA A 30 -8.84 -5.14 -7.94
CA ALA A 30 -9.29 -5.08 -9.32
C ALA A 30 -9.19 -6.49 -9.92
N ASP A 31 -10.17 -6.89 -10.73
CA ASP A 31 -10.18 -8.21 -11.36
C ASP A 31 -9.90 -8.16 -12.87
N THR A 32 -9.73 -6.98 -13.42
CA THR A 32 -9.45 -6.74 -14.82
C THR A 32 -8.35 -5.70 -15.00
N PHE A 33 -7.70 -5.74 -16.16
CA PHE A 33 -6.75 -4.69 -16.57
C PHE A 33 -7.43 -3.32 -16.59
N TYR A 34 -8.65 -3.24 -17.14
CA TYR A 34 -9.38 -1.98 -17.26
C TYR A 34 -9.67 -1.36 -15.89
N GLU A 35 -10.23 -2.13 -14.95
CA GLU A 35 -10.49 -1.64 -13.58
C GLU A 35 -9.20 -1.20 -12.89
N ALA A 36 -8.13 -2.02 -12.99
CA ALA A 36 -6.83 -1.68 -12.43
C ALA A 36 -6.27 -0.38 -13.02
N SER A 37 -6.41 -0.17 -14.33
CA SER A 37 -5.93 1.04 -15.01
C SER A 37 -6.64 2.31 -14.53
N LEU A 38 -7.96 2.25 -14.30
CA LEU A 38 -8.72 3.36 -13.73
C LEU A 38 -8.28 3.67 -12.30
N LYS A 39 -8.20 2.65 -11.44
CA LYS A 39 -7.76 2.81 -10.05
C LYS A 39 -6.33 3.37 -9.96
N ILE A 40 -5.44 2.90 -10.82
CA ILE A 40 -4.06 3.41 -10.89
C ILE A 40 -4.03 4.87 -11.39
N ALA A 41 -4.92 5.26 -12.31
CA ALA A 41 -4.97 6.64 -12.78
C ALA A 41 -5.45 7.61 -11.68
N ASP A 42 -6.50 7.23 -10.96
CA ASP A 42 -7.20 8.11 -10.03
C ASP A 42 -6.59 8.12 -8.62
N TYR A 43 -5.97 7.01 -8.18
CA TYR A 43 -5.50 6.84 -6.81
C TYR A 43 -4.00 6.53 -6.74
N SER A 44 -3.44 6.65 -5.53
CA SER A 44 -2.07 6.27 -5.20
C SER A 44 -2.06 5.12 -4.20
N TYR A 45 -1.14 4.18 -4.42
CA TYR A 45 -0.96 2.99 -3.57
C TYR A 45 0.46 2.94 -3.01
N ASP A 46 0.62 2.38 -1.83
CA ASP A 46 1.95 2.11 -1.28
C ASP A 46 2.57 0.86 -1.93
N CYS A 47 1.72 -0.10 -2.32
CA CYS A 47 2.13 -1.31 -3.03
C CYS A 47 1.02 -1.80 -3.97
N ILE A 48 1.42 -2.31 -5.13
CA ILE A 48 0.53 -2.98 -6.10
C ILE A 48 0.98 -4.43 -6.23
N LEU A 49 0.05 -5.36 -5.98
CA LEU A 49 0.21 -6.79 -6.26
C LEU A 49 -0.42 -7.06 -7.61
N LEU A 50 0.37 -7.46 -8.59
CA LEU A 50 -0.02 -7.46 -9.99
C LEU A 50 0.08 -8.84 -10.60
N ASP A 51 -1.05 -9.45 -10.93
CA ASP A 51 -1.04 -10.55 -11.90
C ASP A 51 -0.83 -9.99 -13.31
N ILE A 52 0.07 -10.64 -14.04
CA ILE A 52 0.33 -10.28 -15.45
C ILE A 52 -0.64 -10.95 -16.41
N MET A 53 -1.34 -12.01 -15.97
CA MET A 53 -2.29 -12.75 -16.81
C MET A 53 -3.72 -12.34 -16.46
N LEU A 54 -4.20 -11.26 -17.05
CA LEU A 54 -5.56 -10.75 -16.85
C LEU A 54 -6.45 -11.09 -18.04
N PRO A 55 -7.77 -11.24 -17.83
CA PRO A 55 -8.68 -11.70 -18.89
C PRO A 55 -8.82 -10.72 -20.07
N ASP A 56 -8.62 -9.43 -19.80
CA ASP A 56 -8.80 -8.33 -20.75
C ASP A 56 -7.49 -7.65 -21.17
N GLY A 57 -6.32 -8.13 -20.69
CA GLY A 57 -5.05 -7.51 -21.03
C GLY A 57 -3.83 -8.14 -20.38
N ASN A 58 -2.67 -7.61 -20.73
CA ASN A 58 -1.40 -8.00 -20.12
C ASN A 58 -1.04 -7.03 -18.99
N GLY A 59 -0.96 -7.53 -17.76
CA GLY A 59 -0.64 -6.72 -16.58
C GLY A 59 0.71 -5.98 -16.69
N LEU A 60 1.66 -6.46 -17.46
CA LEU A 60 2.94 -5.74 -17.70
C LEU A 60 2.73 -4.34 -18.30
N LYS A 61 1.64 -4.10 -19.04
CA LYS A 61 1.32 -2.75 -19.53
C LYS A 61 0.95 -1.78 -18.41
N LEU A 62 0.46 -2.27 -17.27
CA LEU A 62 0.22 -1.42 -16.10
C LEU A 62 1.54 -0.91 -15.50
N LEU A 63 2.63 -1.71 -15.57
CA LEU A 63 3.97 -1.26 -15.20
C LEU A 63 4.44 -0.10 -16.06
N GLU A 64 4.25 -0.20 -17.39
CA GLU A 64 4.60 0.87 -18.33
C GLU A 64 3.83 2.15 -18.01
N MET A 65 2.51 2.05 -17.78
CA MET A 65 1.67 3.19 -17.40
C MET A 65 2.12 3.87 -16.11
N LEU A 66 2.47 3.09 -15.07
CA LEU A 66 2.97 3.62 -13.80
C LEU A 66 4.28 4.36 -13.97
N LYS A 67 5.19 3.86 -14.80
CA LYS A 67 6.47 4.53 -15.13
C LYS A 67 6.26 5.84 -15.88
N GLU A 68 5.40 5.84 -16.89
CA GLU A 68 5.08 7.06 -17.66
C GLU A 68 4.50 8.16 -16.78
N GLN A 69 3.69 7.79 -15.78
CA GLN A 69 3.11 8.72 -14.81
C GLN A 69 4.10 9.12 -13.69
N GLN A 70 5.35 8.63 -13.73
CA GLN A 70 6.36 8.84 -12.68
C GLN A 70 5.87 8.48 -11.27
N LYS A 71 4.94 7.56 -11.18
CA LYS A 71 4.41 7.05 -9.91
C LYS A 71 5.47 6.20 -9.21
N ARG A 72 5.48 6.27 -7.87
CA ARG A 72 6.50 5.64 -7.01
C ARG A 72 5.95 4.46 -6.20
N GLU A 73 4.87 3.86 -6.65
CA GLU A 73 4.31 2.68 -6.01
C GLU A 73 5.29 1.51 -6.08
N SER A 74 5.40 0.75 -5.00
CA SER A 74 6.11 -0.52 -5.04
C SER A 74 5.28 -1.57 -5.76
N ILE A 75 5.88 -2.34 -6.66
CA ILE A 75 5.16 -3.32 -7.48
C ILE A 75 5.74 -4.70 -7.26
N ILE A 76 4.88 -5.64 -6.86
CA ILE A 76 5.20 -7.07 -6.78
C ILE A 76 4.39 -7.79 -7.84
N ILE A 77 5.06 -8.39 -8.80
CA ILE A 77 4.41 -9.27 -9.77
C ILE A 77 4.08 -10.60 -9.08
N ILE A 78 2.85 -11.08 -9.29
CA ILE A 78 2.38 -12.38 -8.83
C ILE A 78 1.89 -13.13 -10.07
N SER A 79 2.55 -14.22 -10.46
CA SER A 79 2.22 -14.88 -11.72
C SER A 79 2.45 -16.39 -11.70
N ALA A 80 1.67 -17.11 -12.51
CA ALA A 80 1.90 -18.53 -12.79
C ALA A 80 3.12 -18.76 -13.71
N ARG A 81 3.64 -17.72 -14.36
CA ARG A 81 4.88 -17.80 -15.12
C ARG A 81 6.05 -17.81 -14.15
N ASP A 82 6.81 -18.90 -14.15
CA ASP A 82 7.92 -19.09 -13.19
C ASP A 82 9.29 -19.21 -13.85
N SER A 83 9.36 -19.07 -15.19
CA SER A 83 10.63 -19.11 -15.91
C SER A 83 11.58 -17.99 -15.44
N ILE A 84 12.87 -18.24 -15.58
CA ILE A 84 13.88 -17.22 -15.24
C ILE A 84 13.71 -15.99 -16.13
N GLU A 85 13.42 -16.21 -17.41
CA GLU A 85 13.23 -15.18 -18.42
C GLU A 85 12.03 -14.25 -18.04
N ASP A 86 10.90 -14.82 -17.62
CA ASP A 86 9.74 -14.04 -17.21
C ASP A 86 10.05 -13.19 -15.96
N LYS A 87 10.78 -13.77 -14.99
CA LYS A 87 11.18 -13.03 -13.78
C LYS A 87 12.13 -11.88 -14.10
N VAL A 88 13.14 -12.13 -14.92
CA VAL A 88 14.11 -11.10 -15.36
C VAL A 88 13.35 -10.00 -16.09
N LEU A 89 12.49 -10.33 -17.05
CA LEU A 89 11.72 -9.36 -17.81
C LEU A 89 10.85 -8.48 -16.92
N GLY A 90 10.12 -9.08 -15.97
CA GLY A 90 9.27 -8.33 -15.04
C GLY A 90 10.07 -7.34 -14.17
N LEU A 91 11.23 -7.77 -13.66
CA LEU A 91 12.11 -6.93 -12.84
C LEU A 91 12.77 -5.82 -13.67
N GLU A 92 13.24 -6.11 -14.89
CA GLU A 92 13.81 -5.10 -15.81
C GLU A 92 12.75 -4.07 -16.23
N GLN A 93 11.48 -4.48 -16.36
CA GLN A 93 10.37 -3.57 -16.62
C GLN A 93 9.99 -2.72 -15.42
N GLY A 94 10.59 -2.94 -14.24
CA GLY A 94 10.52 -2.07 -13.08
C GLY A 94 9.65 -2.57 -11.95
N ALA A 95 9.32 -3.84 -11.91
CA ALA A 95 8.80 -4.45 -10.70
C ALA A 95 9.89 -4.48 -9.61
N ASP A 96 9.50 -4.27 -8.36
CA ASP A 96 10.38 -4.31 -7.18
C ASP A 96 10.63 -5.74 -6.70
N ASP A 97 9.73 -6.67 -7.01
CA ASP A 97 9.85 -8.09 -6.69
C ASP A 97 8.96 -8.94 -7.59
N TYR A 98 9.22 -10.25 -7.61
CA TYR A 98 8.48 -11.24 -8.38
C TYR A 98 8.17 -12.47 -7.53
N LEU A 99 6.90 -12.85 -7.42
CA LEU A 99 6.44 -13.99 -6.64
C LEU A 99 5.70 -14.99 -7.55
N PRO A 100 6.28 -16.16 -7.82
CA PRO A 100 5.61 -17.18 -8.63
C PRO A 100 4.45 -17.84 -7.86
N LYS A 101 3.37 -18.18 -8.57
CA LYS A 101 2.29 -19.03 -8.07
C LYS A 101 2.70 -20.51 -8.25
N PRO A 102 2.40 -21.40 -7.27
CA PRO A 102 1.75 -21.15 -5.99
C PRO A 102 2.71 -20.59 -4.92
N PHE A 103 2.22 -19.76 -4.02
CA PHE A 103 2.99 -19.17 -2.94
C PHE A 103 2.27 -19.27 -1.58
N HIS A 104 3.01 -19.06 -0.50
CA HIS A 104 2.44 -18.92 0.84
C HIS A 104 2.14 -17.46 1.16
N LEU A 105 0.99 -17.17 1.80
CA LEU A 105 0.62 -15.80 2.18
C LEU A 105 1.62 -15.15 3.14
N ALA A 106 2.28 -15.95 3.99
CA ALA A 106 3.35 -15.45 4.85
C ALA A 106 4.55 -14.93 4.03
N GLU A 107 4.88 -15.58 2.90
CA GLU A 107 5.92 -15.13 1.98
C GLU A 107 5.51 -13.82 1.31
N LEU A 108 4.29 -13.75 0.77
CA LEU A 108 3.74 -12.52 0.19
C LEU A 108 3.85 -11.34 1.16
N ASN A 109 3.40 -11.53 2.41
CA ASN A 109 3.47 -10.47 3.43
C ASN A 109 4.91 -10.05 3.74
N ALA A 110 5.85 -10.98 3.84
CA ALA A 110 7.27 -10.68 4.05
C ALA A 110 7.85 -9.85 2.88
N ARG A 111 7.50 -10.17 1.64
CA ARG A 111 7.92 -9.44 0.43
C ARG A 111 7.33 -8.03 0.40
N ILE A 112 6.03 -7.87 0.70
CA ILE A 112 5.38 -6.55 0.83
C ILE A 112 6.14 -5.69 1.84
N LYS A 113 6.39 -6.20 3.04
CA LYS A 113 7.16 -5.49 4.07
C LYS A 113 8.56 -5.10 3.57
N SER A 114 9.21 -5.98 2.81
CA SER A 114 10.55 -5.73 2.25
C SER A 114 10.56 -4.60 1.21
N VAL A 115 9.64 -4.61 0.24
CA VAL A 115 9.58 -3.58 -0.81
C VAL A 115 9.19 -2.22 -0.24
N LEU A 116 8.19 -2.19 0.66
CA LEU A 116 7.78 -0.97 1.36
C LEU A 116 8.91 -0.35 2.20
N ARG A 117 9.76 -1.17 2.81
CA ARG A 117 10.94 -0.70 3.55
C ARG A 117 11.99 -0.10 2.62
N ARG A 118 12.26 -0.73 1.47
CA ARG A 118 13.21 -0.22 0.46
C ARG A 118 12.77 1.12 -0.13
N GLN A 119 11.49 1.29 -0.38
CA GLN A 119 10.92 2.53 -0.91
C GLN A 119 11.16 3.75 -0.01
N ARG A 120 11.28 3.56 1.31
CA ARG A 120 11.59 4.64 2.27
C ARG A 120 13.03 5.17 2.16
N GLY A 121 13.90 4.50 1.42
CA GLY A 121 15.22 5.01 1.03
C GLY A 121 16.34 4.85 2.04
N ASP A 122 16.05 4.57 3.31
CA ASP A 122 17.06 4.48 4.38
C ASP A 122 17.32 3.06 4.90
N GLY A 123 16.56 2.07 4.42
CA GLY A 123 16.62 0.70 4.91
C GLY A 123 16.25 0.54 6.39
N SER A 124 15.90 1.63 7.06
CA SER A 124 15.58 1.66 8.48
C SER A 124 14.27 0.94 8.77
N ARG A 125 14.25 0.23 9.90
CA ARG A 125 13.03 -0.38 10.44
C ARG A 125 12.11 0.63 11.13
N SER A 126 12.54 1.88 11.27
CA SER A 126 11.78 2.95 11.94
C SER A 126 11.90 4.28 11.22
N LEU A 127 10.83 5.07 11.25
CA LEU A 127 10.83 6.48 10.84
C LEU A 127 11.10 7.35 12.05
N GLN A 128 12.07 8.26 11.95
CA GLN A 128 12.41 9.20 13.02
C GLN A 128 12.07 10.61 12.58
N LEU A 129 11.20 11.30 13.32
CA LEU A 129 10.79 12.68 13.08
C LEU A 129 10.89 13.47 14.40
N GLY A 130 12.04 14.08 14.66
CA GLY A 130 12.32 14.69 15.95
C GLY A 130 12.29 13.65 17.07
N ASN A 131 11.43 13.84 18.07
CA ASN A 131 11.23 12.90 19.18
C ASN A 131 10.19 11.79 18.86
N LEU A 132 9.56 11.83 17.69
CA LEU A 132 8.60 10.81 17.24
C LEU A 132 9.35 9.69 16.52
N ARG A 133 9.15 8.44 16.95
CA ARG A 133 9.65 7.23 16.30
C ARG A 133 8.48 6.31 15.96
N ILE A 134 8.38 5.94 14.69
CA ILE A 134 7.36 5.03 14.17
C ILE A 134 8.04 3.77 13.69
N GLU A 135 7.58 2.61 14.15
CA GLU A 135 8.01 1.28 13.74
C GLU A 135 6.92 0.63 12.87
N PRO A 136 7.00 0.76 11.53
CA PRO A 136 5.91 0.34 10.66
C PRO A 136 5.64 -1.17 10.65
N ASP A 137 6.69 -1.97 10.84
CA ASP A 137 6.58 -3.43 10.83
C ASP A 137 5.79 -3.98 12.04
N SER A 138 5.84 -3.26 13.16
CA SER A 138 5.14 -3.59 14.42
C SER A 138 3.94 -2.68 14.70
N PHE A 139 3.70 -1.67 13.86
CA PHE A 139 2.68 -0.63 14.06
C PHE A 139 2.81 0.12 15.40
N ARG A 140 4.03 0.23 15.93
CA ARG A 140 4.31 0.90 17.19
C ARG A 140 4.76 2.33 16.94
N VAL A 141 4.40 3.21 17.87
CA VAL A 141 4.76 4.62 17.84
C VAL A 141 5.29 5.02 19.20
N PHE A 142 6.35 5.82 19.22
CA PHE A 142 6.98 6.33 20.44
C PHE A 142 7.16 7.83 20.35
N VAL A 143 6.94 8.51 21.47
CA VAL A 143 7.32 9.92 21.66
C VAL A 143 8.40 9.95 22.74
N GLY A 144 9.64 10.23 22.35
CA GLY A 144 10.80 9.93 23.18
C GLY A 144 10.87 8.42 23.47
N ASP A 145 10.94 8.07 24.76
CA ASP A 145 11.00 6.67 25.21
C ASP A 145 9.60 6.07 25.51
N LYS A 146 8.54 6.89 25.44
CA LYS A 146 7.19 6.46 25.80
C LYS A 146 6.46 5.92 24.57
N GLU A 147 5.97 4.69 24.67
CA GLU A 147 5.09 4.11 23.66
C GLU A 147 3.71 4.79 23.69
N LEU A 148 3.22 5.15 22.51
CA LEU A 148 1.95 5.82 22.30
C LEU A 148 0.91 4.82 21.76
N GLU A 149 -0.15 4.58 22.51
CA GLU A 149 -1.25 3.72 22.06
C GLU A 149 -2.17 4.47 21.09
N LEU A 150 -2.11 4.09 19.81
CA LEU A 150 -2.95 4.62 18.75
C LEU A 150 -3.99 3.60 18.29
N LEU A 151 -5.19 4.09 18.00
CA LEU A 151 -6.16 3.34 17.21
C LEU A 151 -5.66 3.19 15.77
N LYS A 152 -6.16 2.16 15.05
CA LYS A 152 -5.72 1.88 13.68
C LYS A 152 -5.74 3.14 12.79
N LYS A 153 -6.86 3.88 12.77
CA LYS A 153 -7.01 5.07 11.92
C LYS A 153 -6.12 6.25 12.37
N GLU A 154 -5.89 6.40 13.67
CA GLU A 154 -4.93 7.40 14.20
C GLU A 154 -3.51 7.07 13.74
N TYR A 155 -3.12 5.79 13.79
CA TYR A 155 -1.84 5.32 13.28
C TYR A 155 -1.72 5.56 11.77
N ASP A 156 -2.73 5.18 10.98
CA ASP A 156 -2.72 5.30 9.53
C ASP A 156 -2.59 6.78 9.09
N ILE A 157 -3.29 7.69 9.77
CA ILE A 157 -3.17 9.15 9.57
C ILE A 157 -1.73 9.62 9.90
N LEU A 158 -1.23 9.27 11.09
CA LEU A 158 0.11 9.66 11.50
C LEU A 158 1.17 9.16 10.52
N PHE A 159 1.09 7.91 10.14
CA PHE A 159 2.00 7.28 9.20
C PHE A 159 1.93 7.92 7.80
N TYR A 160 0.73 8.30 7.35
CA TYR A 160 0.52 9.00 6.09
C TYR A 160 1.26 10.35 6.06
N PHE A 161 1.13 11.14 7.12
CA PHE A 161 1.86 12.41 7.25
C PHE A 161 3.37 12.21 7.41
N ALA A 162 3.79 11.22 8.18
CA ALA A 162 5.20 10.93 8.45
C ALA A 162 6.00 10.59 7.16
N ASN A 163 5.35 9.96 6.19
CA ASN A 163 5.95 9.66 4.89
C ASN A 163 5.91 10.84 3.89
N ARG A 164 5.26 11.96 4.25
CA ARG A 164 5.09 13.14 3.38
C ARG A 164 5.40 14.43 4.15
N PRO A 165 6.63 14.56 4.70
CA PRO A 165 6.99 15.75 5.44
C PRO A 165 6.96 16.98 4.52
N ASN A 166 6.50 18.11 5.08
CA ASN A 166 6.39 19.39 4.36
C ASN A 166 5.44 19.42 3.17
N HIS A 167 4.52 18.43 3.04
CA HIS A 167 3.46 18.47 2.03
C HIS A 167 2.15 18.96 2.65
N ILE A 168 1.44 19.80 1.89
CA ILE A 168 0.05 20.12 2.18
C ILE A 168 -0.78 18.97 1.65
N ILE A 169 -1.60 18.37 2.52
CA ILE A 169 -2.42 17.21 2.19
C ILE A 169 -3.89 17.64 2.20
N ASP A 170 -4.56 17.46 1.09
CA ASP A 170 -6.01 17.64 1.01
C ASP A 170 -6.74 16.59 1.85
N LYS A 171 -7.87 17.00 2.45
CA LYS A 171 -8.67 16.13 3.32
C LYS A 171 -9.29 14.95 2.58
N ALA A 172 -9.67 15.13 1.31
CA ALA A 172 -10.22 14.05 0.49
C ALA A 172 -9.14 13.01 0.18
N VAL A 173 -7.94 13.47 -0.20
CA VAL A 173 -6.79 12.60 -0.43
C VAL A 173 -6.40 11.82 0.82
N LEU A 174 -6.45 12.46 2.00
CA LEU A 174 -6.18 11.77 3.27
C LEU A 174 -7.28 10.75 3.59
N ALA A 175 -8.55 11.12 3.39
CA ALA A 175 -9.67 10.23 3.64
C ALA A 175 -9.59 8.98 2.76
N GLU A 176 -9.33 9.15 1.48
CA GLU A 176 -9.16 8.07 0.52
C GLU A 176 -7.98 7.16 0.92
N ALA A 177 -6.82 7.73 1.19
CA ALA A 177 -5.62 6.96 1.56
C ALA A 177 -5.77 6.13 2.85
N VAL A 178 -6.62 6.57 3.78
CA VAL A 178 -6.80 5.93 5.10
C VAL A 178 -8.04 5.06 5.17
N TRP A 179 -9.10 5.36 4.41
CA TRP A 179 -10.38 4.63 4.43
C TRP A 179 -10.66 3.85 3.14
N GLY A 180 -9.95 4.17 2.04
CA GLY A 180 -10.15 3.54 0.73
C GLY A 180 -11.51 3.93 0.12
N ASP A 181 -12.05 3.05 -0.72
CA ASP A 181 -13.31 3.24 -1.47
C ASP A 181 -14.50 3.68 -0.60
N HIS A 182 -14.45 3.45 0.72
CA HIS A 182 -15.50 3.90 1.65
C HIS A 182 -15.45 5.41 1.97
N ALA A 183 -14.43 6.12 1.51
CA ALA A 183 -14.32 7.57 1.72
C ALA A 183 -15.17 8.38 0.76
N ASP A 184 -15.46 7.84 -0.42
CA ASP A 184 -16.19 8.54 -1.49
C ASP A 184 -17.69 8.70 -1.18
N ASP A 185 -18.26 7.82 -0.32
CA ASP A 185 -19.66 7.88 0.10
C ASP A 185 -19.95 8.93 1.20
N ALA A 186 -18.94 9.64 1.67
CA ALA A 186 -19.10 10.57 2.78
C ALA A 186 -19.31 12.01 2.32
N ASP A 187 -20.53 12.51 2.42
CA ASP A 187 -20.89 13.92 2.17
C ASP A 187 -20.09 14.93 3.02
N ASN A 188 -19.41 14.45 4.07
CA ASN A 188 -18.59 15.30 4.92
C ASN A 188 -17.43 14.52 5.56
N PHE A 189 -16.33 15.21 5.86
CA PHE A 189 -15.11 14.64 6.43
C PHE A 189 -15.06 14.73 7.97
N HIS A 190 -16.20 14.74 8.68
CA HIS A 190 -16.22 14.85 10.15
C HIS A 190 -15.45 13.72 10.83
N PHE A 191 -15.47 12.51 10.27
CA PHE A 191 -14.73 11.37 10.79
C PHE A 191 -13.21 11.59 10.72
N VAL A 192 -12.69 12.25 9.66
CA VAL A 192 -11.27 12.61 9.54
C VAL A 192 -10.89 13.61 10.64
N TYR A 193 -11.70 14.67 10.81
CA TYR A 193 -11.45 15.68 11.84
C TYR A 193 -11.49 15.10 13.25
N ALA A 194 -12.40 14.18 13.53
CA ALA A 194 -12.48 13.51 14.83
C ALA A 194 -11.20 12.72 15.14
N GLN A 195 -10.70 11.94 14.18
CA GLN A 195 -9.47 11.19 14.34
C GLN A 195 -8.24 12.11 14.45
N MET A 196 -8.17 13.17 13.65
CA MET A 196 -7.11 14.17 13.73
C MET A 196 -7.07 14.86 15.10
N LYS A 197 -8.24 15.21 15.66
CA LYS A 197 -8.35 15.79 17.00
C LYS A 197 -7.82 14.84 18.08
N ASN A 198 -8.22 13.57 18.01
CA ASN A 198 -7.76 12.55 18.96
C ASN A 198 -6.24 12.33 18.85
N LEU A 199 -5.73 12.22 17.62
CA LEU A 199 -4.30 12.05 17.36
C LEU A 199 -3.49 13.22 17.94
N ARG A 200 -3.89 14.48 17.66
CA ARG A 200 -3.22 15.69 18.20
C ARG A 200 -3.16 15.67 19.72
N ARG A 201 -4.27 15.28 20.38
CA ARG A 201 -4.30 15.20 21.85
C ARG A 201 -3.34 14.15 22.41
N LYS A 202 -3.10 13.07 21.66
CA LYS A 202 -2.18 12.00 22.08
C LYS A 202 -0.71 12.34 21.83
N LEU A 203 -0.44 13.20 20.83
CA LEU A 203 0.91 13.65 20.48
C LEU A 203 1.38 14.87 21.30
N ALA A 204 0.46 15.57 21.96
CA ALA A 204 0.76 16.71 22.84
C ALA A 204 1.31 16.26 24.20
#